data_d750765b1db58e95979aae10d6964684
#
_entry.id   d750765b1db58e95979aae10d6964684
#
_cell.length_a   1.000
_cell.length_b   1.000
_cell.length_c   1.000
_cell.angle_alpha   90.00
_cell.angle_beta   90.00
_cell.angle_gamma   90.00
#
_symmetry.space_group_name_H-M   'P 1'
#
loop_
_entity.id
_entity.type
_entity.pdbx_description
1 polymer ?
#
loop_
_entity_poly.entity_id
_entity_poly.type
_entity_poly.pdbx_seq_one_letter_code
_entity_poly.pdbx_strand_id
1 'polypeptide(L)'
;MKYTDIAIVGGGLAGSAAAAMLGRAGIPATLIDPHTMYPPDLRCEKISGDQVNILRKTGLAEATLRAATLDGRVWLARFGYLLDNKPSDQYGIMYDTLVNTMRAQIPDDVETIHAKAIAISTSAERQKVTLSNGEEISARLVVLSNGLNVGLRHTLGVERRVISECHSIMAGFDLIPAGRSTFDFP
;
A
#
# COMPACT_ATOMS: atom_id res chain seq x y z
N MET A 1 -28.09 -4.80 -4.35
CA MET A 1 -26.79 -5.38 -4.76
C MET A 1 -26.24 -4.55 -5.90
N LYS A 2 -25.08 -3.99 -5.73
CA LYS A 2 -24.38 -3.17 -6.70
C LYS A 2 -23.46 -4.03 -7.57
N TYR A 3 -23.26 -3.67 -8.84
CA TYR A 3 -22.39 -4.39 -9.76
C TYR A 3 -21.18 -3.53 -10.18
N THR A 4 -20.01 -4.16 -10.29
CA THR A 4 -18.80 -3.60 -10.89
C THR A 4 -18.06 -4.70 -11.68
N ASP A 5 -17.21 -4.33 -12.63
CA ASP A 5 -16.39 -5.34 -13.31
C ASP A 5 -15.31 -5.88 -12.38
N ILE A 6 -14.64 -5.00 -11.63
CA ILE A 6 -13.56 -5.37 -10.72
C ILE A 6 -13.83 -4.78 -9.33
N ALA A 7 -13.94 -5.62 -8.31
CA ALA A 7 -13.95 -5.19 -6.91
C ALA A 7 -12.54 -5.37 -6.30
N ILE A 8 -11.96 -4.29 -5.81
CA ILE A 8 -10.64 -4.27 -5.17
C ILE A 8 -10.87 -4.18 -3.66
N VAL A 9 -10.48 -5.21 -2.92
CA VAL A 9 -10.64 -5.28 -1.47
C VAL A 9 -9.32 -4.93 -0.79
N GLY A 10 -9.29 -3.77 -0.13
CA GLY A 10 -8.14 -3.20 0.56
C GLY A 10 -7.52 -2.02 -0.20
N GLY A 11 -7.58 -0.84 0.39
CA GLY A 11 -7.06 0.43 -0.14
C GLY A 11 -5.67 0.79 0.41
N GLY A 12 -4.83 -0.20 0.69
CA GLY A 12 -3.39 -0.01 0.91
C GLY A 12 -2.66 0.31 -0.40
N LEU A 13 -1.34 0.30 -0.39
CA LEU A 13 -0.51 0.68 -1.55
C LEU A 13 -0.90 -0.10 -2.82
N ALA A 14 -1.01 -1.42 -2.73
CA ALA A 14 -1.31 -2.27 -3.88
C ALA A 14 -2.71 -2.03 -4.45
N GLY A 15 -3.73 -1.96 -3.58
CA GLY A 15 -5.12 -1.74 -4.03
C GLY A 15 -5.35 -0.35 -4.57
N SER A 16 -4.74 0.68 -3.98
CA SER A 16 -4.82 2.05 -4.48
C SER A 16 -4.11 2.22 -5.83
N ALA A 17 -2.94 1.59 -6.00
CA ALA A 17 -2.26 1.57 -7.30
C ALA A 17 -3.09 0.85 -8.36
N ALA A 18 -3.68 -0.32 -8.03
CA ALA A 18 -4.54 -1.05 -8.95
C ALA A 18 -5.78 -0.22 -9.34
N ALA A 19 -6.44 0.42 -8.38
CA ALA A 19 -7.59 1.29 -8.62
C ALA A 19 -7.23 2.46 -9.54
N ALA A 20 -6.10 3.14 -9.27
CA ALA A 20 -5.62 4.24 -10.11
C ALA A 20 -5.32 3.78 -11.55
N MET A 21 -4.69 2.63 -11.71
CA MET A 21 -4.35 2.09 -13.03
C MET A 21 -5.59 1.65 -13.82
N LEU A 22 -6.52 0.97 -13.19
CA LEU A 22 -7.75 0.52 -13.82
C LEU A 22 -8.64 1.70 -14.23
N GLY A 23 -8.82 2.69 -13.34
CA GLY A 23 -9.58 3.89 -13.66
C GLY A 23 -8.97 4.65 -14.84
N ARG A 24 -7.64 4.86 -14.86
CA ARG A 24 -6.96 5.50 -16.00
C ARG A 24 -7.10 4.72 -17.31
N ALA A 25 -7.28 3.42 -17.23
CA ALA A 25 -7.55 2.57 -18.38
C ALA A 25 -9.04 2.52 -18.77
N GLY A 26 -9.92 3.25 -18.08
CA GLY A 26 -11.37 3.25 -18.31
C GLY A 26 -12.03 1.91 -17.96
N ILE A 27 -11.41 1.10 -17.09
CA ILE A 27 -11.95 -0.19 -16.66
C ILE A 27 -12.78 0.02 -15.39
N PRO A 28 -14.09 -0.30 -15.41
CA PRO A 28 -14.95 -0.13 -14.24
C PRO A 28 -14.43 -0.91 -13.03
N ALA A 29 -14.09 -0.20 -11.98
CA ALA A 29 -13.58 -0.77 -10.75
C ALA A 29 -14.21 -0.08 -9.53
N THR A 30 -14.33 -0.82 -8.43
CA THR A 30 -14.75 -0.29 -7.13
C THR A 30 -13.70 -0.65 -6.09
N LEU A 31 -13.17 0.35 -5.41
CA LEU A 31 -12.25 0.16 -4.28
C LEU A 31 -13.04 0.06 -2.97
N ILE A 32 -12.78 -0.95 -2.18
CA ILE A 32 -13.45 -1.21 -0.90
C ILE A 32 -12.40 -1.16 0.22
N ASP A 33 -12.47 -0.14 1.06
CA ASP A 33 -11.57 0.02 2.21
C ASP A 33 -12.29 0.79 3.34
N PRO A 34 -12.15 0.42 4.61
CA PRO A 34 -12.85 1.09 5.69
C PRO A 34 -12.34 2.51 5.98
N HIS A 35 -11.13 2.85 5.55
CA HIS A 35 -10.50 4.12 5.88
C HIS A 35 -10.65 5.13 4.73
N THR A 36 -11.16 6.32 5.02
CA THR A 36 -11.15 7.45 4.08
C THR A 36 -9.73 7.94 3.84
N MET A 37 -8.92 8.02 4.89
CA MET A 37 -7.48 8.25 4.83
C MET A 37 -6.76 7.04 5.42
N TYR A 38 -5.66 6.63 4.80
CA TYR A 38 -4.82 5.58 5.35
C TYR A 38 -4.12 6.11 6.60
N PRO A 39 -4.23 5.41 7.74
CA PRO A 39 -3.66 5.88 9.01
C PRO A 39 -2.13 5.73 9.02
N PRO A 40 -1.42 6.45 9.90
CA PRO A 40 0.00 6.24 10.15
C PRO A 40 0.29 4.77 10.46
N ASP A 41 1.33 4.23 9.81
CA ASP A 41 1.71 2.82 9.93
C ASP A 41 3.23 2.71 9.75
N LEU A 42 3.92 2.15 10.72
CA LEU A 42 5.36 1.92 10.66
C LEU A 42 5.67 0.76 9.74
N ARG A 43 6.05 1.08 8.51
CA ARG A 43 6.49 0.13 7.48
C ARG A 43 7.80 0.59 6.85
N CYS A 44 8.19 -0.04 5.75
CA CYS A 44 9.34 0.44 4.99
C CYS A 44 9.05 1.83 4.42
N GLU A 45 9.80 2.82 4.87
CA GLU A 45 9.60 4.25 4.58
C GLU A 45 10.58 4.75 3.52
N LYS A 46 10.97 3.87 2.62
CA LYS A 46 11.80 4.23 1.47
C LYS A 46 11.39 3.49 0.20
N ILE A 47 11.65 4.13 -0.92
CA ILE A 47 11.53 3.56 -2.26
C ILE A 47 12.87 3.64 -2.97
N SER A 48 13.30 2.51 -3.54
CA SER A 48 14.54 2.40 -4.31
C SER A 48 14.34 2.81 -5.77
N GLY A 49 15.43 2.98 -6.50
CA GLY A 49 15.40 3.32 -7.92
C GLY A 49 14.59 2.36 -8.78
N ASP A 50 14.63 1.05 -8.49
CA ASP A 50 13.83 0.05 -9.20
C ASP A 50 12.33 0.24 -8.96
N GLN A 51 11.92 0.54 -7.72
CA GLN A 51 10.53 0.84 -7.39
C GLN A 51 10.07 2.16 -8.03
N VAL A 52 10.94 3.17 -8.07
CA VAL A 52 10.70 4.43 -8.79
C VAL A 52 10.48 4.16 -10.28
N ASN A 53 11.28 3.27 -10.89
CA ASN A 53 11.12 2.91 -12.30
C ASN A 53 9.77 2.20 -12.57
N ILE A 54 9.29 1.37 -11.65
CA ILE A 54 7.95 0.78 -11.74
C ILE A 54 6.88 1.89 -11.65
N LEU A 55 7.00 2.81 -10.70
CA LEU A 55 6.08 3.94 -10.57
C LEU A 55 6.07 4.82 -11.82
N ARG A 56 7.22 5.05 -12.47
CA ARG A 56 7.31 5.77 -13.75
C ARG A 56 6.55 5.06 -14.86
N LYS A 57 6.73 3.74 -14.99
CA LYS A 57 6.02 2.92 -15.99
C LYS A 57 4.51 2.95 -15.82
N THR A 58 4.03 3.06 -14.59
CA THR A 58 2.59 3.15 -14.28
C THR A 58 2.05 4.58 -14.30
N GLY A 59 2.90 5.58 -14.51
CA GLY A 59 2.51 6.99 -14.47
C GLY A 59 2.19 7.52 -13.06
N LEU A 60 2.55 6.78 -12.00
CA LEU A 60 2.27 7.12 -10.61
C LEU A 60 3.45 7.79 -9.89
N ALA A 61 4.60 7.96 -10.59
CA ALA A 61 5.83 8.43 -9.98
C ALA A 61 5.79 9.91 -9.59
N GLU A 62 5.25 10.78 -10.43
CA GLU A 62 5.41 12.23 -10.26
C GLU A 62 4.85 12.74 -8.94
N ALA A 63 3.61 12.39 -8.62
CA ALA A 63 2.98 12.79 -7.35
C ALA A 63 3.70 12.15 -6.15
N THR A 64 4.09 10.88 -6.28
CA THR A 64 4.83 10.16 -5.23
C THR A 64 6.18 10.80 -4.94
N LEU A 65 6.95 11.14 -5.96
CA LEU A 65 8.28 11.75 -5.79
C LEU A 65 8.20 13.19 -5.28
N ARG A 66 7.13 13.94 -5.59
CA ARG A 66 6.92 15.26 -4.99
C ARG A 66 6.62 15.18 -3.48
N ALA A 67 6.02 14.09 -3.02
CA ALA A 67 5.72 13.86 -1.60
C ALA A 67 6.88 13.20 -0.84
N ALA A 68 7.93 12.78 -1.54
CA ALA A 68 9.08 12.09 -0.98
C ALA A 68 10.30 13.01 -0.89
N THR A 69 11.23 12.67 -0.02
CA THR A 69 12.54 13.34 0.10
C THR A 69 13.60 12.49 -0.58
N LEU A 70 14.37 13.09 -1.49
CA LEU A 70 15.51 12.39 -2.10
C LEU A 70 16.58 12.12 -1.03
N ASP A 71 16.87 10.85 -0.81
CA ASP A 71 17.95 10.39 0.03
C ASP A 71 19.21 10.26 -0.84
N GLY A 72 19.91 11.38 -1.01
CA GLY A 72 21.01 11.50 -1.97
C GLY A 72 22.26 10.72 -1.60
N ARG A 73 22.39 10.27 -0.36
CA ARG A 73 23.58 9.52 0.10
C ARG A 73 23.20 8.46 1.13
N VAL A 74 23.80 7.30 1.03
CA VAL A 74 23.72 6.23 2.01
C VAL A 74 25.02 6.14 2.78
N TRP A 75 24.90 6.16 4.09
CA TRP A 75 25.99 5.98 5.03
C TRP A 75 25.94 4.59 5.63
N LEU A 76 26.95 3.83 5.42
CA LEU A 76 27.14 2.53 6.03
C LEU A 76 28.03 2.69 7.26
N ALA A 77 27.46 2.55 8.44
CA ALA A 77 28.19 2.60 9.70
C ALA A 77 28.08 1.26 10.45
N ARG A 78 29.13 0.90 11.13
CA ARG A 78 29.17 -0.29 11.98
C ARG A 78 30.03 -0.05 13.22
N PHE A 79 29.52 -0.38 14.39
CA PHE A 79 30.23 -0.22 15.66
C PHE A 79 30.76 1.20 15.91
N GLY A 80 30.01 2.23 15.51
CA GLY A 80 30.42 3.63 15.67
C GLY A 80 31.40 4.16 14.60
N TYR A 81 31.76 3.35 13.61
CA TYR A 81 32.63 3.75 12.50
C TYR A 81 31.85 3.88 11.20
N LEU A 82 32.04 4.98 10.49
CA LEU A 82 31.55 5.14 9.13
C LEU A 82 32.42 4.31 8.19
N LEU A 83 31.84 3.30 7.56
CA LEU A 83 32.55 2.38 6.66
C LEU A 83 32.46 2.82 5.20
N ASP A 84 31.34 3.43 4.80
CA ASP A 84 31.10 3.86 3.43
C ASP A 84 30.13 5.04 3.40
N ASN A 85 30.27 5.89 2.38
CA ASN A 85 29.40 7.04 2.14
C ASN A 85 29.26 7.23 0.63
N LYS A 86 28.21 6.67 0.04
CA LYS A 86 28.04 6.62 -1.42
C LYS A 86 26.76 7.30 -1.88
N PRO A 87 26.72 7.79 -3.13
CA PRO A 87 25.50 8.29 -3.75
C PRO A 87 24.38 7.26 -3.72
N SER A 88 23.16 7.75 -3.56
CA SER A 88 21.94 6.93 -3.52
C SER A 88 20.87 7.57 -4.40
N ASP A 89 20.02 6.74 -4.98
CA ASP A 89 18.82 7.10 -5.73
C ASP A 89 17.54 6.74 -4.97
N GLN A 90 17.65 6.60 -3.67
CA GLN A 90 16.52 6.27 -2.79
C GLN A 90 15.75 7.52 -2.39
N TYR A 91 14.49 7.31 -2.06
CA TYR A 91 13.60 8.36 -1.55
C TYR A 91 12.99 7.90 -0.23
N GLY A 92 13.04 8.77 0.78
CA GLY A 92 12.31 8.62 2.03
C GLY A 92 10.88 9.12 1.88
N ILE A 93 9.92 8.35 2.35
CA ILE A 93 8.51 8.73 2.38
C ILE A 93 7.79 7.91 3.44
N MET A 94 7.03 8.56 4.32
CA MET A 94 6.20 7.87 5.30
C MET A 94 5.18 6.99 4.60
N TYR A 95 4.90 5.81 5.15
CA TYR A 95 4.07 4.83 4.44
C TYR A 95 2.63 5.28 4.23
N ASP A 96 2.04 5.94 5.21
CA ASP A 96 0.70 6.56 5.09
C ASP A 96 0.68 7.67 4.03
N THR A 97 1.72 8.51 3.98
CA THR A 97 1.89 9.54 2.95
C THR A 97 1.98 8.91 1.56
N LEU A 98 2.74 7.83 1.41
CA LEU A 98 2.83 7.08 0.15
C LEU A 98 1.46 6.54 -0.28
N VAL A 99 0.73 5.88 0.63
CA VAL A 99 -0.60 5.33 0.32
C VAL A 99 -1.60 6.43 0.00
N ASN A 100 -1.65 7.51 0.79
CA ASN A 100 -2.60 8.61 0.57
C ASN A 100 -2.28 9.37 -0.73
N THR A 101 -1.01 9.54 -1.07
CA THR A 101 -0.59 10.09 -2.38
C THR A 101 -1.02 9.19 -3.53
N MET A 102 -0.98 7.86 -3.33
CA MET A 102 -1.47 6.91 -4.33
C MET A 102 -2.99 6.98 -4.48
N ARG A 103 -3.73 7.06 -3.37
CA ARG A 103 -5.19 7.22 -3.34
C ARG A 103 -5.63 8.50 -4.06
N ALA A 104 -4.93 9.61 -3.85
CA ALA A 104 -5.21 10.88 -4.52
C ALA A 104 -5.03 10.86 -6.05
N GLN A 105 -4.47 9.80 -6.60
CA GLN A 105 -4.32 9.59 -8.04
C GLN A 105 -5.40 8.69 -8.64
N ILE A 106 -6.31 8.17 -7.83
CA ILE A 106 -7.46 7.39 -8.30
C ILE A 106 -8.43 8.35 -9.00
N PRO A 107 -8.82 8.08 -10.26
CA PRO A 107 -9.80 8.91 -10.96
C PRO A 107 -11.17 8.90 -10.27
N ASP A 108 -11.93 9.98 -10.42
CA ASP A 108 -13.24 10.17 -9.78
C ASP A 108 -14.32 9.16 -10.26
N ASP A 109 -14.12 8.55 -11.42
CA ASP A 109 -14.99 7.51 -11.96
C ASP A 109 -14.79 6.13 -11.30
N VAL A 110 -13.72 5.96 -10.55
CA VAL A 110 -13.51 4.78 -9.68
C VAL A 110 -14.18 5.00 -8.35
N GLU A 111 -15.30 4.32 -8.14
CA GLU A 111 -15.98 4.41 -6.87
C GLU A 111 -15.15 3.85 -5.71
N THR A 112 -15.14 4.60 -4.60
CA THR A 112 -14.57 4.12 -3.33
C THR A 112 -15.67 3.92 -2.30
N ILE A 113 -15.78 2.71 -1.75
CA ILE A 113 -16.73 2.36 -0.70
C ILE A 113 -15.99 2.25 0.63
N HIS A 114 -16.36 3.11 1.58
CA HIS A 114 -15.76 3.13 2.92
C HIS A 114 -16.47 2.13 3.84
N ALA A 115 -16.15 0.85 3.63
CA ALA A 115 -16.65 -0.25 4.45
C ALA A 115 -15.62 -1.39 4.50
N LYS A 116 -15.72 -2.23 5.52
CA LYS A 116 -14.90 -3.44 5.63
C LYS A 116 -15.57 -4.58 4.85
N ALA A 117 -14.82 -5.23 3.95
CA ALA A 117 -15.25 -6.51 3.37
C ALA A 117 -15.16 -7.59 4.45
N ILE A 118 -16.27 -8.29 4.72
CA ILE A 118 -16.37 -9.30 5.78
C ILE A 118 -16.52 -10.72 5.24
N ALA A 119 -17.03 -10.89 4.01
CA ALA A 119 -17.15 -12.19 3.37
C ALA A 119 -17.00 -12.06 1.85
N ILE A 120 -16.56 -13.13 1.22
CA ILE A 120 -16.52 -13.27 -0.23
C ILE A 120 -17.07 -14.65 -0.57
N SER A 121 -18.01 -14.69 -1.51
CA SER A 121 -18.46 -15.92 -2.14
C SER A 121 -18.14 -15.91 -3.62
N THR A 122 -17.76 -17.06 -4.14
CA THR A 122 -17.30 -17.22 -5.52
C THR A 122 -18.21 -18.17 -6.29
N SER A 123 -18.43 -17.87 -7.56
CA SER A 123 -19.08 -18.78 -8.49
C SER A 123 -18.39 -18.70 -9.87
N ALA A 124 -18.77 -19.57 -10.79
CA ALA A 124 -18.24 -19.55 -12.14
C ALA A 124 -18.59 -18.26 -12.90
N GLU A 125 -19.70 -17.64 -12.58
CA GLU A 125 -20.20 -16.48 -13.30
C GLU A 125 -19.83 -15.15 -12.62
N ARG A 126 -19.94 -15.10 -11.29
CA ARG A 126 -19.78 -13.85 -10.52
C ARG A 126 -19.23 -14.09 -9.11
N GLN A 127 -18.57 -13.08 -8.62
CA GLN A 127 -18.08 -12.99 -7.26
C GLN A 127 -18.97 -12.04 -6.47
N LYS A 128 -19.14 -12.29 -5.19
CA LYS A 128 -19.90 -11.43 -4.30
C LYS A 128 -19.08 -11.07 -3.07
N VAL A 129 -18.96 -9.78 -2.80
CA VAL A 129 -18.32 -9.23 -1.59
C VAL A 129 -19.40 -8.70 -0.67
N THR A 130 -19.47 -9.20 0.57
CA THR A 130 -20.35 -8.70 1.61
C THR A 130 -19.60 -7.72 2.49
N LEU A 131 -20.23 -6.56 2.74
CA LEU A 131 -19.67 -5.45 3.50
C LEU A 131 -20.20 -5.41 4.93
N SER A 132 -19.45 -4.77 5.83
CA SER A 132 -19.80 -4.62 7.24
C SER A 132 -21.07 -3.80 7.49
N ASN A 133 -21.50 -2.98 6.53
CA ASN A 133 -22.76 -2.24 6.58
C ASN A 133 -23.97 -3.02 6.04
N GLY A 134 -23.79 -4.29 5.68
CA GLY A 134 -24.82 -5.17 5.12
C GLY A 134 -25.01 -5.06 3.61
N GLU A 135 -24.31 -4.15 2.93
CA GLU A 135 -24.34 -4.07 1.47
C GLU A 135 -23.59 -5.23 0.80
N GLU A 136 -23.98 -5.52 -0.43
CA GLU A 136 -23.35 -6.54 -1.26
C GLU A 136 -22.90 -5.96 -2.60
N ILE A 137 -21.67 -6.27 -2.98
CA ILE A 137 -21.08 -5.90 -4.27
C ILE A 137 -20.92 -7.17 -5.09
N SER A 138 -21.51 -7.20 -6.29
CA SER A 138 -21.30 -8.25 -7.29
C SER A 138 -20.22 -7.81 -8.27
N ALA A 139 -19.26 -8.68 -8.56
CA ALA A 139 -18.18 -8.37 -9.50
C ALA A 139 -17.85 -9.56 -10.40
N ARG A 140 -17.27 -9.30 -11.58
CA ARG A 140 -16.67 -10.34 -12.41
C ARG A 140 -15.39 -10.87 -11.80
N LEU A 141 -14.59 -9.96 -11.25
CA LEU A 141 -13.30 -10.26 -10.60
C LEU A 141 -13.22 -9.58 -9.24
N VAL A 142 -12.70 -10.27 -8.24
CA VAL A 142 -12.31 -9.69 -6.95
C VAL A 142 -10.80 -9.74 -6.81
N VAL A 143 -10.19 -8.59 -6.57
CA VAL A 143 -8.76 -8.45 -6.29
C VAL A 143 -8.57 -8.28 -4.78
N LEU A 144 -7.95 -9.26 -4.13
CA LEU A 144 -7.64 -9.19 -2.70
C LEU A 144 -6.32 -8.46 -2.48
N SER A 145 -6.40 -7.21 -2.07
CA SER A 145 -5.25 -6.33 -1.73
C SER A 145 -5.19 -6.01 -0.23
N ASN A 146 -5.71 -6.90 0.60
CA ASN A 146 -5.89 -6.73 2.04
C ASN A 146 -4.59 -6.95 2.88
N GLY A 147 -3.43 -6.92 2.24
CA GLY A 147 -2.11 -6.95 2.86
C GLY A 147 -1.90 -8.17 3.75
N LEU A 148 -1.52 -7.94 5.00
CA LEU A 148 -1.26 -8.99 5.98
C LEU A 148 -2.53 -9.62 6.59
N ASN A 149 -3.70 -9.04 6.36
CA ASN A 149 -4.96 -9.63 6.84
C ASN A 149 -5.26 -10.91 6.05
N VAL A 150 -5.22 -12.05 6.72
CA VAL A 150 -5.40 -13.37 6.11
C VAL A 150 -6.83 -13.89 6.15
N GLY A 151 -7.73 -13.25 6.91
CA GLY A 151 -9.09 -13.77 7.18
C GLY A 151 -9.85 -14.12 5.90
N LEU A 152 -10.03 -13.17 4.97
CA LEU A 152 -10.75 -13.42 3.71
C LEU A 152 -10.06 -14.47 2.82
N ARG A 153 -8.73 -14.58 2.87
CA ARG A 153 -8.01 -15.62 2.11
C ARG A 153 -8.28 -17.00 2.67
N HIS A 154 -8.29 -17.13 3.99
CA HIS A 154 -8.61 -18.42 4.66
C HIS A 154 -10.04 -18.88 4.34
N THR A 155 -11.03 -17.97 4.31
CA THR A 155 -12.41 -18.35 3.94
C THR A 155 -12.53 -18.83 2.48
N LEU A 156 -11.57 -18.48 1.63
CA LEU A 156 -11.47 -18.93 0.25
C LEU A 156 -10.57 -20.17 0.08
N GLY A 157 -10.13 -20.79 1.18
CA GLY A 157 -9.22 -21.95 1.14
C GLY A 157 -7.79 -21.60 0.73
N VAL A 158 -7.42 -20.31 0.70
CA VAL A 158 -6.04 -19.89 0.41
C VAL A 158 -5.25 -19.84 1.69
N GLU A 159 -4.48 -20.90 1.95
CA GLU A 159 -3.65 -21.01 3.13
C GLU A 159 -2.26 -20.40 2.92
N ARG A 160 -1.72 -19.84 4.00
CA ARG A 160 -0.33 -19.40 4.06
C ARG A 160 0.49 -20.46 4.78
N ARG A 161 1.39 -21.14 4.05
CA ARG A 161 2.34 -22.04 4.68
C ARG A 161 3.33 -21.24 5.51
N VAL A 162 3.41 -21.55 6.81
CA VAL A 162 4.47 -21.04 7.69
C VAL A 162 5.72 -21.90 7.46
N ILE A 163 6.79 -21.31 6.95
CA ILE A 163 8.06 -21.98 6.69
C ILE A 163 8.94 -21.93 7.94
N SER A 164 8.91 -20.81 8.65
CA SER A 164 9.65 -20.61 9.89
C SER A 164 8.86 -19.71 10.81
N GLU A 165 8.67 -20.10 12.05
CA GLU A 165 8.10 -19.29 13.10
C GLU A 165 9.20 -18.41 13.71
N CYS A 166 8.85 -17.17 14.07
CA CYS A 166 9.78 -16.23 14.73
C CYS A 166 11.12 -16.04 13.99
N HIS A 167 11.11 -16.09 12.64
CA HIS A 167 12.32 -15.97 11.83
C HIS A 167 13.03 -14.63 12.03
N SER A 168 12.28 -13.53 12.12
CA SER A 168 12.81 -12.18 12.34
C SER A 168 11.80 -11.30 13.03
N ILE A 169 12.30 -10.34 13.80
CA ILE A 169 11.52 -9.28 14.42
C ILE A 169 11.98 -7.96 13.78
N MET A 170 11.03 -7.11 13.40
CA MET A 170 11.29 -5.74 12.98
C MET A 170 10.71 -4.80 14.03
N ALA A 171 11.50 -3.85 14.52
CA ALA A 171 11.07 -2.78 15.39
C ALA A 171 11.27 -1.44 14.66
N GLY A 172 10.25 -0.61 14.63
CA GLY A 172 10.31 0.76 14.15
C GLY A 172 10.14 1.74 15.30
N PHE A 173 10.86 2.86 15.28
CA PHE A 173 10.75 3.92 16.27
C PHE A 173 11.19 5.25 15.67
N ASP A 174 10.62 6.33 16.20
CA ASP A 174 11.02 7.68 15.85
C ASP A 174 12.13 8.17 16.78
N LEU A 175 13.13 8.86 16.21
CA LEU A 175 14.18 9.50 16.95
C LEU A 175 13.87 10.99 17.08
N ILE A 176 13.85 11.48 18.31
CA ILE A 176 13.67 12.90 18.61
C ILE A 176 14.94 13.42 19.29
N PRO A 177 15.51 14.57 18.89
CA PRO A 177 16.63 15.18 19.60
C PRO A 177 16.31 15.41 21.09
N ALA A 178 17.20 15.03 21.98
CA ALA A 178 17.04 15.22 23.43
C ALA A 178 17.10 16.69 23.88
N GLY A 179 17.42 17.61 22.97
CA GLY A 179 17.57 19.04 23.22
C GLY A 179 17.00 19.89 22.07
N ARG A 180 17.44 21.15 22.03
CA ARG A 180 17.01 22.12 20.99
C ARG A 180 17.82 22.04 19.70
N SER A 181 18.90 21.26 19.69
CA SER A 181 19.72 21.05 18.48
C SER A 181 19.08 20.02 17.56
N THR A 182 19.13 20.25 16.28
CA THR A 182 18.87 19.22 15.26
C THR A 182 19.94 18.13 15.34
N PHE A 183 19.63 16.93 14.82
CA PHE A 183 20.64 15.92 14.63
C PHE A 183 21.74 16.46 13.69
N ASP A 184 22.97 16.37 14.14
CA ASP A 184 24.14 16.67 13.32
C ASP A 184 24.67 15.32 12.79
N PHE A 185 24.29 15.02 11.55
CA PHE A 185 24.83 13.86 10.85
C PHE A 185 25.97 14.31 9.97
N PRO A 186 27.13 13.61 10.01
CA PRO A 186 28.29 13.97 9.20
C PRO A 186 28.00 13.88 7.70
#